data_bf109e40db2fe8bf0a6272ced20e6101
#
_entry.id   bf109e40db2fe8bf0a6272ced20e6101
#
_cell.length_a   1.000
_cell.length_b   1.000
_cell.length_c   1.000
_cell.angle_alpha   90.00
_cell.angle_beta   90.00
_cell.angle_gamma   90.00
#
_symmetry.space_group_name_H-M   'P 1'
#
loop_
_entity.id
_entity.type
_entity.pdbx_description
1 polymer ?
#
loop_
_entity_poly.entity_id
_entity_poly.type
_entity_poly.pdbx_seq_one_letter_code
_entity_poly.pdbx_strand_id
1 'polypeptide(L)'
;KQNNSHFFLYYSRFAVSLHPQNVIKMKDICCIGHVTKDKIVTPSSTVYMAGGTSFYFAYAINQLPKDVNFSLITAMDPTEKEPVEKMLKAGIDVTLNPSRNTVFFENIYGDNPNDRKQRVLAKADPFTIQQLEHVEAKVFHLGSLLSDDFSPEVVAFLAKKGKVSIDVQGYLREVRDEKVYAIDWKDKLDVLKNTYYLK
;
A
#
# COMPACT_ATOMS: atom_id res chain seq x y z
N LYS A 1 -30.88 -1.29 -76.03
CA LYS A 1 -30.98 -0.41 -74.85
C LYS A 1 -30.63 -1.24 -73.62
N GLN A 2 -29.39 -1.11 -73.12
CA GLN A 2 -28.86 -1.84 -72.00
C GLN A 2 -29.22 -1.10 -70.70
N ASN A 3 -29.84 -1.80 -69.78
CA ASN A 3 -29.98 -1.34 -68.39
C ASN A 3 -28.87 -1.99 -67.53
N ASN A 4 -27.88 -1.15 -67.14
CA ASN A 4 -26.90 -1.54 -66.13
C ASN A 4 -27.45 -1.16 -64.76
N SER A 5 -27.86 -2.17 -64.00
CA SER A 5 -28.14 -2.04 -62.54
C SER A 5 -26.84 -2.24 -61.76
N HIS A 6 -26.30 -1.17 -61.24
CA HIS A 6 -25.18 -1.24 -60.30
C HIS A 6 -25.68 -1.69 -58.96
N PHE A 7 -25.28 -2.90 -58.53
CA PHE A 7 -25.40 -3.39 -57.19
C PHE A 7 -24.33 -2.77 -56.33
N PHE A 8 -24.68 -1.85 -55.45
CA PHE A 8 -23.76 -1.34 -54.43
C PHE A 8 -23.77 -2.30 -53.23
N LEU A 9 -22.68 -3.08 -53.06
CA LEU A 9 -22.37 -3.83 -51.86
C LEU A 9 -21.78 -2.87 -50.81
N TYR A 10 -22.59 -2.54 -49.80
CA TYR A 10 -22.09 -1.86 -48.60
C TYR A 10 -21.32 -2.86 -47.75
N TYR A 11 -19.96 -2.83 -47.79
CA TYR A 11 -19.14 -3.45 -46.78
C TYR A 11 -19.10 -2.49 -45.56
N SER A 12 -19.87 -2.81 -44.52
CA SER A 12 -19.69 -2.20 -43.22
C SER A 12 -18.36 -2.72 -42.62
N ARG A 13 -17.32 -1.91 -42.73
CA ARG A 13 -16.06 -2.13 -42.04
C ARG A 13 -16.35 -1.95 -40.55
N PHE A 14 -16.52 -3.02 -39.80
CA PHE A 14 -16.35 -3.02 -38.37
C PHE A 14 -14.84 -2.81 -38.11
N ALA A 15 -14.42 -1.58 -37.89
CA ALA A 15 -13.13 -1.31 -37.31
C ALA A 15 -13.22 -1.68 -35.84
N VAL A 16 -12.80 -2.92 -35.51
CA VAL A 16 -12.53 -3.28 -34.11
C VAL A 16 -11.30 -2.49 -33.72
N SER A 17 -11.49 -1.42 -32.95
CA SER A 17 -10.41 -0.69 -32.31
C SER A 17 -9.79 -1.64 -31.28
N LEU A 18 -8.71 -2.28 -31.67
CA LEU A 18 -7.81 -2.96 -30.74
C LEU A 18 -7.10 -1.85 -29.97
N HIS A 19 -7.73 -1.33 -28.91
CA HIS A 19 -6.99 -0.61 -27.88
C HIS A 19 -5.90 -1.57 -27.41
N PRO A 20 -4.64 -1.15 -27.38
CA PRO A 20 -3.62 -1.98 -26.75
C PRO A 20 -4.12 -2.25 -25.33
N GLN A 21 -4.45 -3.52 -25.06
CA GLN A 21 -4.68 -3.94 -23.70
C GLN A 21 -3.42 -3.49 -22.95
N ASN A 22 -3.57 -2.58 -21.99
CA ASN A 22 -2.50 -2.26 -21.07
C ASN A 22 -2.10 -3.58 -20.43
N VAL A 23 -1.06 -4.20 -20.94
CA VAL A 23 -0.46 -5.38 -20.33
C VAL A 23 0.01 -4.89 -18.96
N ILE A 24 -0.76 -5.19 -17.93
CA ILE A 24 -0.39 -4.87 -16.55
C ILE A 24 0.94 -5.60 -16.33
N LYS A 25 2.04 -4.86 -16.40
CA LYS A 25 3.36 -5.43 -16.19
C LYS A 25 3.46 -5.83 -14.73
N MET A 26 3.54 -7.14 -14.49
CA MET A 26 3.70 -7.70 -13.15
C MET A 26 4.85 -7.00 -12.43
N LYS A 27 4.61 -6.53 -11.21
CA LYS A 27 5.64 -5.94 -10.36
C LYS A 27 6.57 -7.03 -9.81
N ASP A 28 7.85 -6.71 -9.64
CA ASP A 28 8.76 -7.58 -8.89
C ASP A 28 8.41 -7.55 -7.41
N ILE A 29 8.15 -6.35 -6.89
CA ILE A 29 7.73 -6.12 -5.51
C ILE A 29 6.59 -5.10 -5.50
N CYS A 30 5.48 -5.44 -4.84
CA CYS A 30 4.44 -4.50 -4.46
C CYS A 30 4.41 -4.38 -2.94
N CYS A 31 4.74 -3.22 -2.40
CA CYS A 31 4.54 -2.90 -0.99
C CYS A 31 3.10 -2.43 -0.79
N ILE A 32 2.45 -2.93 0.25
CA ILE A 32 1.11 -2.51 0.65
C ILE A 32 1.18 -2.08 2.11
N GLY A 33 0.79 -0.84 2.41
CA GLY A 33 0.79 -0.33 3.78
C GLY A 33 0.67 1.18 3.85
N HIS A 34 0.28 1.67 5.01
CA HIS A 34 -0.01 3.07 5.22
C HIS A 34 1.24 3.95 5.21
N VAL A 35 1.19 5.04 4.45
CA VAL A 35 2.02 6.21 4.67
C VAL A 35 1.37 7.00 5.79
N THR A 36 2.15 7.37 6.80
CA THR A 36 1.64 8.00 8.02
C THR A 36 1.98 9.48 8.08
N LYS A 37 1.26 10.16 8.96
CA LYS A 37 1.61 11.49 9.49
C LYS A 37 2.15 11.28 10.89
N ASP A 38 3.38 11.67 11.12
CA ASP A 38 4.05 11.50 12.40
C ASP A 38 4.29 12.88 13.04
N LYS A 39 3.86 13.03 14.29
CA LYS A 39 4.23 14.13 15.17
C LYS A 39 5.32 13.66 16.10
N ILE A 40 6.51 14.23 15.96
CA ILE A 40 7.67 13.94 16.79
C ILE A 40 7.82 15.07 17.81
N VAL A 41 7.70 14.74 19.07
CA VAL A 41 7.83 15.67 20.19
C VAL A 41 9.10 15.32 20.95
N THR A 42 10.00 16.29 21.10
CA THR A 42 11.20 16.22 21.94
C THR A 42 11.16 17.34 22.98
N PRO A 43 12.02 17.35 24.00
CA PRO A 43 12.08 18.45 24.96
C PRO A 43 12.33 19.83 24.32
N SER A 44 12.94 19.88 23.14
CA SER A 44 13.34 21.13 22.46
C SER A 44 12.52 21.46 21.22
N SER A 45 11.72 20.51 20.66
CA SER A 45 11.05 20.72 19.38
C SER A 45 9.81 19.87 19.18
N THR A 46 8.95 20.32 18.29
CA THR A 46 7.87 19.50 17.72
C THR A 46 7.94 19.58 16.19
N VAL A 47 8.02 18.42 15.55
CA VAL A 47 8.13 18.30 14.08
C VAL A 47 7.04 17.38 13.55
N TYR A 48 6.47 17.73 12.40
CA TYR A 48 5.54 16.89 11.65
C TYR A 48 6.23 16.38 10.40
N MET A 49 6.10 15.08 10.13
CA MET A 49 6.72 14.45 8.95
C MET A 49 5.90 13.24 8.48
N ALA A 50 6.12 12.84 7.23
CA ALA A 50 5.62 11.57 6.74
C ALA A 50 6.45 10.41 7.31
N GLY A 51 5.81 9.28 7.53
CA GLY A 51 6.43 8.08 8.08
C GLY A 51 5.71 6.80 7.68
N GLY A 52 5.89 5.77 8.50
CA GLY A 52 5.36 4.42 8.27
C GLY A 52 6.38 3.49 7.62
N THR A 53 6.30 2.19 7.93
CA THR A 53 7.23 1.18 7.40
C THR A 53 7.23 1.16 5.88
N SER A 54 6.06 1.28 5.26
CA SER A 54 5.91 1.28 3.80
C SER A 54 6.52 2.52 3.14
N PHE A 55 6.46 3.69 3.79
CA PHE A 55 7.10 4.91 3.34
C PHE A 55 8.63 4.73 3.24
N TYR A 56 9.26 4.30 4.32
CA TYR A 56 10.72 4.09 4.33
C TYR A 56 11.15 2.94 3.44
N PHE A 57 10.36 1.86 3.38
CA PHE A 57 10.62 0.74 2.47
C PHE A 57 10.61 1.19 1.00
N ALA A 58 9.63 1.99 0.59
CA ALA A 58 9.53 2.47 -0.77
C ALA A 58 10.72 3.37 -1.16
N TYR A 59 11.14 4.28 -0.29
CA TYR A 59 12.33 5.09 -0.54
C TYR A 59 13.61 4.24 -0.57
N ALA A 60 13.74 3.23 0.29
CA ALA A 60 14.89 2.33 0.27
C ALA A 60 14.98 1.53 -1.03
N ILE A 61 13.86 0.93 -1.47
CA ILE A 61 13.80 0.19 -2.74
C ILE A 61 14.09 1.12 -3.93
N ASN A 62 13.65 2.37 -3.90
CA ASN A 62 13.90 3.34 -4.98
C ASN A 62 15.39 3.69 -5.16
N GLN A 63 16.24 3.36 -4.20
CA GLN A 63 17.70 3.47 -4.32
C GLN A 63 18.37 2.26 -4.97
N LEU A 64 17.63 1.15 -5.15
CA LEU A 64 18.15 -0.04 -5.82
C LEU A 64 18.31 0.20 -7.33
N PRO A 65 19.05 -0.69 -8.05
CA PRO A 65 19.14 -0.64 -9.48
C PRO A 65 17.76 -0.58 -10.17
N LYS A 66 17.66 0.16 -11.28
CA LYS A 66 16.38 0.45 -11.96
C LYS A 66 15.73 -0.75 -12.65
N ASP A 67 16.32 -1.92 -12.59
CA ASP A 67 15.76 -3.18 -13.08
C ASP A 67 14.69 -3.78 -12.15
N VAL A 68 14.62 -3.32 -10.88
CA VAL A 68 13.57 -3.73 -9.94
C VAL A 68 12.29 -2.93 -10.22
N ASN A 69 11.25 -3.62 -10.73
CA ASN A 69 9.94 -3.01 -10.97
C ASN A 69 9.11 -3.03 -9.66
N PHE A 70 9.09 -1.88 -8.98
CA PHE A 70 8.46 -1.69 -7.68
C PHE A 70 7.19 -0.84 -7.76
N SER A 71 6.23 -1.08 -6.86
CA SER A 71 5.13 -0.16 -6.59
C SER A 71 4.75 -0.17 -5.10
N LEU A 72 4.17 0.95 -4.65
CA LEU A 72 3.56 1.10 -3.34
C LEU A 72 2.05 1.28 -3.49
N ILE A 73 1.27 0.57 -2.66
CA ILE A 73 -0.16 0.84 -2.46
C ILE A 73 -0.33 1.33 -1.03
N THR A 74 -0.88 2.52 -0.89
CA THR A 74 -1.15 3.12 0.41
C THR A 74 -2.60 3.59 0.51
N ALA A 75 -3.08 3.83 1.73
CA ALA A 75 -4.38 4.43 1.99
C ALA A 75 -4.23 5.57 2.98
N MET A 76 -4.83 6.73 2.67
CA MET A 76 -4.82 7.91 3.53
C MET A 76 -5.96 8.87 3.16
N ASP A 77 -6.20 9.88 3.98
CA ASP A 77 -7.10 10.99 3.66
C ASP A 77 -6.61 11.70 2.39
N PRO A 78 -7.44 11.78 1.33
CA PRO A 78 -7.04 12.43 0.07
C PRO A 78 -6.66 13.91 0.21
N THR A 79 -7.09 14.58 1.27
CA THR A 79 -6.71 15.98 1.54
C THR A 79 -5.28 16.11 2.08
N GLU A 80 -4.68 15.02 2.60
CA GLU A 80 -3.33 14.95 3.15
C GLU A 80 -2.31 14.27 2.21
N LYS A 81 -2.57 14.22 0.91
CA LYS A 81 -1.79 13.46 -0.11
C LYS A 81 -0.40 14.04 -0.45
N GLU A 82 0.01 15.15 0.13
CA GLU A 82 1.31 15.78 -0.17
C GLU A 82 2.51 14.81 -0.08
N PRO A 83 2.62 13.90 0.91
CA PRO A 83 3.69 12.90 0.95
C PRO A 83 3.70 11.97 -0.27
N VAL A 84 2.51 11.52 -0.73
CA VAL A 84 2.38 10.69 -1.93
C VAL A 84 2.80 11.45 -3.18
N GLU A 85 2.44 12.72 -3.30
CA GLU A 85 2.87 13.57 -4.42
C GLU A 85 4.41 13.74 -4.46
N LYS A 86 5.05 13.83 -3.28
CA LYS A 86 6.52 13.86 -3.18
C LYS A 86 7.15 12.53 -3.61
N MET A 87 6.55 11.40 -3.22
CA MET A 87 7.01 10.06 -3.62
C MET A 87 6.90 9.86 -5.15
N LEU A 88 5.79 10.27 -5.75
CA LEU A 88 5.60 10.25 -7.21
C LEU A 88 6.65 11.10 -7.93
N LYS A 89 6.94 12.31 -7.43
CA LYS A 89 8.01 13.18 -7.96
C LYS A 89 9.41 12.58 -7.81
N ALA A 90 9.62 11.76 -6.78
CA ALA A 90 10.86 11.00 -6.60
C ALA A 90 10.96 9.75 -7.50
N GLY A 91 9.95 9.50 -8.35
CA GLY A 91 9.92 8.38 -9.29
C GLY A 91 9.44 7.06 -8.68
N ILE A 92 8.82 7.10 -7.51
CA ILE A 92 8.19 5.92 -6.89
C ILE A 92 6.78 5.77 -7.48
N ASP A 93 6.45 4.59 -7.97
CA ASP A 93 5.11 4.25 -8.45
C ASP A 93 4.19 4.03 -7.24
N VAL A 94 3.25 4.94 -7.00
CA VAL A 94 2.35 4.93 -5.84
C VAL A 94 0.90 4.94 -6.27
N THR A 95 0.13 3.99 -5.76
CA THR A 95 -1.34 4.00 -5.84
C THR A 95 -1.89 4.43 -4.48
N LEU A 96 -2.66 5.53 -4.48
CA LEU A 96 -3.35 6.04 -3.30
C LEU A 96 -4.80 5.60 -3.30
N ASN A 97 -5.18 4.78 -2.32
CA ASN A 97 -6.57 4.49 -2.00
C ASN A 97 -7.12 5.54 -1.02
N PRO A 98 -8.32 6.08 -1.24
CA PRO A 98 -8.93 6.99 -0.29
C PRO A 98 -9.26 6.25 1.02
N SER A 99 -9.01 6.92 2.14
CA SER A 99 -9.37 6.50 3.50
C SER A 99 -9.99 7.67 4.26
N ARG A 100 -10.78 7.37 5.28
CA ARG A 100 -11.42 8.40 6.11
C ARG A 100 -10.41 9.26 6.86
N ASN A 101 -9.27 8.67 7.22
CA ASN A 101 -8.18 9.36 7.91
C ASN A 101 -6.83 8.87 7.36
N THR A 102 -5.79 9.67 7.57
CA THR A 102 -4.40 9.21 7.54
C THR A 102 -4.02 8.63 8.89
N VAL A 103 -3.24 7.55 8.92
CA VAL A 103 -2.66 7.07 10.19
C VAL A 103 -1.80 8.16 10.78
N PHE A 104 -2.12 8.57 12.02
CA PHE A 104 -1.43 9.66 12.69
C PHE A 104 -0.80 9.19 14.00
N PHE A 105 0.53 9.08 14.01
CA PHE A 105 1.30 8.76 15.20
C PHE A 105 1.81 10.03 15.88
N GLU A 106 1.73 10.05 17.21
CA GLU A 106 2.46 10.99 18.05
C GLU A 106 3.55 10.21 18.81
N ASN A 107 4.80 10.57 18.56
CA ASN A 107 5.99 9.97 19.18
C ASN A 107 6.61 11.01 20.12
N ILE A 108 6.55 10.77 21.42
CA ILE A 108 7.05 11.67 22.47
C ILE A 108 8.33 11.08 23.04
N TYR A 109 9.42 11.79 22.91
CA TYR A 109 10.74 11.45 23.44
C TYR A 109 11.05 12.31 24.65
N GLY A 110 11.54 11.70 25.75
CA GLY A 110 12.09 12.41 26.88
C GLY A 110 13.58 12.74 26.69
N ASP A 111 14.26 13.05 27.79
CA ASP A 111 15.70 13.30 27.79
C ASP A 111 16.50 12.06 27.35
N ASN A 112 16.00 10.87 27.64
CA ASN A 112 16.53 9.62 27.10
C ASN A 112 15.84 9.29 25.76
N PRO A 113 16.56 9.30 24.63
CA PRO A 113 15.98 9.02 23.31
C PRO A 113 15.47 7.57 23.15
N ASN A 114 15.84 6.64 24.05
CA ASN A 114 15.33 5.28 24.06
C ASN A 114 13.98 5.16 24.79
N ASP A 115 13.56 6.18 25.54
CA ASP A 115 12.27 6.21 26.25
C ASP A 115 11.25 6.96 25.40
N ARG A 116 10.60 6.22 24.49
CA ARG A 116 9.57 6.75 23.59
C ARG A 116 8.18 6.35 24.05
N LYS A 117 7.31 7.34 24.25
CA LYS A 117 5.86 7.13 24.36
C LYS A 117 5.24 7.32 22.99
N GLN A 118 4.38 6.38 22.57
CA GLN A 118 3.70 6.43 21.28
C GLN A 118 2.18 6.44 21.47
N ARG A 119 1.53 7.33 20.74
CA ARG A 119 0.07 7.39 20.62
C ARG A 119 -0.34 7.30 19.14
N VAL A 120 -1.54 6.79 18.88
CA VAL A 120 -2.19 6.78 17.57
C VAL A 120 -3.39 7.72 17.65
N LEU A 121 -3.28 8.89 17.08
CA LEU A 121 -4.30 9.95 17.14
C LEU A 121 -5.40 9.73 16.10
N ALA A 122 -5.08 9.04 15.00
CA ALA A 122 -6.04 8.63 13.98
C ALA A 122 -5.58 7.33 13.31
N LYS A 123 -6.56 6.54 12.83
CA LYS A 123 -6.34 5.30 12.08
C LYS A 123 -6.91 5.45 10.68
N ALA A 124 -6.20 4.96 9.68
CA ALA A 124 -6.75 4.77 8.34
C ALA A 124 -7.67 3.54 8.29
N ASP A 125 -8.45 3.44 7.22
CA ASP A 125 -9.26 2.25 6.95
C ASP A 125 -8.35 1.06 6.59
N PRO A 126 -8.69 -0.18 7.02
CA PRO A 126 -7.96 -1.39 6.65
C PRO A 126 -7.92 -1.61 5.14
N PHE A 127 -6.90 -2.32 4.66
CA PHE A 127 -6.86 -2.77 3.27
C PHE A 127 -7.86 -3.88 3.01
N THR A 128 -8.53 -3.80 1.84
CA THR A 128 -9.56 -4.76 1.41
C THR A 128 -9.15 -5.51 0.16
N ILE A 129 -9.73 -6.70 -0.05
CA ILE A 129 -9.52 -7.48 -1.27
C ILE A 129 -9.89 -6.68 -2.52
N GLN A 130 -10.98 -5.90 -2.48
CA GLN A 130 -11.45 -5.09 -3.60
C GLN A 130 -10.39 -4.07 -4.07
N GLN A 131 -9.67 -3.45 -3.13
CA GLN A 131 -8.59 -2.51 -3.45
C GLN A 131 -7.38 -3.19 -4.10
N LEU A 132 -7.23 -4.51 -3.95
CA LEU A 132 -6.05 -5.29 -4.31
C LEU A 132 -6.32 -6.32 -5.44
N GLU A 133 -7.56 -6.42 -5.92
CA GLU A 133 -7.96 -7.47 -6.87
C GLU A 133 -7.19 -7.41 -8.21
N HIS A 134 -6.84 -6.22 -8.68
CA HIS A 134 -6.13 -6.02 -9.95
C HIS A 134 -4.61 -5.88 -9.80
N VAL A 135 -4.10 -6.05 -8.58
CA VAL A 135 -2.65 -5.91 -8.31
C VAL A 135 -1.93 -7.22 -8.61
N GLU A 136 -0.86 -7.16 -9.41
CA GLU A 136 -0.04 -8.31 -9.78
C GLU A 136 1.42 -8.07 -9.39
N ALA A 137 1.99 -8.96 -8.57
CA ALA A 137 3.38 -8.89 -8.16
C ALA A 137 3.96 -10.27 -7.86
N LYS A 138 5.29 -10.42 -8.03
CA LYS A 138 6.01 -11.63 -7.61
C LYS A 138 6.09 -11.73 -6.08
N VAL A 139 6.27 -10.56 -5.42
CA VAL A 139 6.31 -10.43 -3.96
C VAL A 139 5.40 -9.31 -3.51
N PHE A 140 4.49 -9.60 -2.59
CA PHE A 140 3.69 -8.63 -1.86
C PHE A 140 4.30 -8.41 -0.48
N HIS A 141 4.81 -7.20 -0.20
CA HIS A 141 5.32 -6.84 1.12
C HIS A 141 4.26 -6.06 1.89
N LEU A 142 3.78 -6.64 2.99
CA LEU A 142 2.77 -6.03 3.86
C LEU A 142 3.47 -5.28 5.00
N GLY A 143 3.49 -3.95 4.87
CA GLY A 143 4.06 -3.05 5.87
C GLY A 143 3.05 -2.70 6.95
N SER A 144 2.64 -3.68 7.78
CA SER A 144 1.63 -3.48 8.79
C SER A 144 2.13 -2.57 9.92
N LEU A 145 1.28 -1.68 10.39
CA LEU A 145 1.52 -0.76 11.50
C LEU A 145 0.66 -1.11 12.72
N LEU A 146 -0.55 -1.59 12.46
CA LEU A 146 -1.57 -1.94 13.47
C LEU A 146 -2.18 -3.30 13.14
N SER A 147 -2.73 -3.98 14.15
CA SER A 147 -3.22 -5.36 14.05
C SER A 147 -4.41 -5.55 13.10
N ASP A 148 -5.09 -4.48 12.77
CA ASP A 148 -6.26 -4.46 11.90
C ASP A 148 -5.98 -3.92 10.48
N ASP A 149 -4.72 -3.66 10.11
CA ASP A 149 -4.39 -3.19 8.76
C ASP A 149 -4.70 -4.22 7.68
N PHE A 150 -4.48 -5.52 7.96
CA PHE A 150 -4.70 -6.63 7.02
C PHE A 150 -5.39 -7.80 7.71
N SER A 151 -6.55 -8.20 7.20
CA SER A 151 -7.22 -9.41 7.66
C SER A 151 -6.53 -10.69 7.12
N PRO A 152 -6.71 -11.85 7.75
CA PRO A 152 -6.21 -13.13 7.24
C PRO A 152 -6.67 -13.44 5.82
N GLU A 153 -7.88 -13.03 5.44
CA GLU A 153 -8.46 -13.23 4.11
C GLU A 153 -7.70 -12.42 3.05
N VAL A 154 -7.28 -11.19 3.35
CA VAL A 154 -6.45 -10.36 2.48
C VAL A 154 -5.10 -11.02 2.24
N VAL A 155 -4.46 -11.53 3.29
CA VAL A 155 -3.18 -12.24 3.19
C VAL A 155 -3.34 -13.50 2.34
N ALA A 156 -4.36 -14.31 2.60
CA ALA A 156 -4.65 -15.52 1.83
C ALA A 156 -4.99 -15.23 0.36
N PHE A 157 -5.65 -14.11 0.07
CA PHE A 157 -5.92 -13.66 -1.29
C PHE A 157 -4.62 -13.33 -2.04
N LEU A 158 -3.73 -12.55 -1.43
CA LEU A 158 -2.44 -12.16 -2.03
C LEU A 158 -1.51 -13.37 -2.22
N ALA A 159 -1.53 -14.32 -1.28
CA ALA A 159 -0.73 -15.54 -1.36
C ALA A 159 -1.09 -16.45 -2.55
N LYS A 160 -2.30 -16.32 -3.11
CA LYS A 160 -2.70 -17.01 -4.36
C LYS A 160 -2.09 -16.36 -5.60
N LYS A 161 -1.64 -15.11 -5.50
CA LYS A 161 -1.13 -14.31 -6.62
C LYS A 161 0.40 -14.21 -6.63
N GLY A 162 1.05 -14.27 -5.46
CA GLY A 162 2.50 -14.17 -5.32
C GLY A 162 2.99 -14.50 -3.91
N LYS A 163 4.29 -14.38 -3.68
CA LYS A 163 4.88 -14.60 -2.36
C LYS A 163 4.53 -13.44 -1.43
N VAL A 164 4.05 -13.74 -0.22
CA VAL A 164 3.74 -12.72 0.78
C VAL A 164 4.90 -12.57 1.75
N SER A 165 5.32 -11.34 1.97
CA SER A 165 6.28 -10.89 2.98
C SER A 165 5.56 -10.00 3.99
N ILE A 166 5.77 -10.21 5.28
CA ILE A 166 5.05 -9.47 6.33
C ILE A 166 6.05 -8.80 7.28
N ASP A 167 5.86 -7.50 7.55
CA ASP A 167 6.38 -6.85 8.74
C ASP A 167 5.42 -7.14 9.90
N VAL A 168 5.84 -7.98 10.85
CA VAL A 168 5.00 -8.48 11.94
C VAL A 168 4.64 -7.41 12.97
N GLN A 169 5.33 -6.28 12.96
CA GLN A 169 5.20 -5.21 13.94
C GLN A 169 3.74 -4.81 14.20
N GLY A 170 2.94 -4.64 13.14
CA GLY A 170 1.55 -4.22 13.26
C GLY A 170 0.69 -5.26 13.98
N TYR A 171 0.84 -6.53 13.65
CA TYR A 171 0.06 -7.62 14.23
C TYR A 171 0.25 -7.81 15.74
N LEU A 172 1.34 -7.26 16.28
CA LEU A 172 1.66 -7.30 17.71
C LEU A 172 1.22 -6.03 18.46
N ARG A 173 0.44 -5.15 17.81
CA ARG A 173 0.05 -3.84 18.34
C ARG A 173 -1.45 -3.63 18.25
N GLU A 174 -2.06 -3.29 19.38
CA GLU A 174 -3.45 -2.86 19.48
C GLU A 174 -3.51 -1.42 19.98
N VAL A 175 -4.46 -0.66 19.43
CA VAL A 175 -4.73 0.71 19.87
C VAL A 175 -5.99 0.73 20.71
N ARG A 176 -5.88 1.20 21.95
CA ARG A 176 -7.00 1.48 22.85
C ARG A 176 -6.80 2.86 23.46
N ASP A 177 -7.80 3.73 23.36
CA ASP A 177 -7.76 5.11 23.86
C ASP A 177 -6.46 5.83 23.41
N GLU A 178 -6.18 5.78 22.11
CA GLU A 178 -4.98 6.33 21.45
C GLU A 178 -3.64 5.71 21.88
N LYS A 179 -3.60 4.84 22.88
CA LYS A 179 -2.38 4.20 23.36
C LYS A 179 -2.12 2.88 22.63
N VAL A 180 -0.85 2.62 22.37
CA VAL A 180 -0.39 1.38 21.73
C VAL A 180 -0.06 0.35 22.81
N TYR A 181 -0.66 -0.82 22.69
CA TYR A 181 -0.42 -1.96 23.59
C TYR A 181 0.15 -3.13 22.80
N ALA A 182 1.09 -3.84 23.41
CA ALA A 182 1.54 -5.13 22.90
C ALA A 182 0.43 -6.16 23.10
N ILE A 183 0.18 -6.98 22.09
CA ILE A 183 -0.81 -8.06 22.13
C ILE A 183 -0.22 -9.35 21.60
N ASP A 184 -0.79 -10.50 22.01
CA ASP A 184 -0.56 -11.76 21.32
C ASP A 184 -1.33 -11.74 19.98
N TRP A 185 -0.68 -12.20 18.92
CA TRP A 185 -1.27 -12.27 17.59
C TRP A 185 -2.23 -13.49 17.53
N LYS A 186 -3.53 -13.24 17.63
CA LYS A 186 -4.57 -14.28 17.70
C LYS A 186 -4.62 -15.14 16.44
N ASP A 187 -4.59 -14.49 15.27
CA ASP A 187 -4.77 -15.16 13.97
C ASP A 187 -3.44 -15.57 13.31
N LYS A 188 -2.38 -15.66 14.10
CA LYS A 188 -1.02 -15.94 13.61
C LYS A 188 -0.92 -17.17 12.72
N LEU A 189 -1.60 -18.25 13.04
CA LEU A 189 -1.53 -19.48 12.25
C LEU A 189 -2.20 -19.33 10.89
N ASP A 190 -3.32 -18.58 10.82
CA ASP A 190 -4.02 -18.33 9.55
C ASP A 190 -3.27 -17.41 8.63
N VAL A 191 -2.52 -16.47 9.17
CA VAL A 191 -1.67 -15.56 8.40
C VAL A 191 -0.35 -16.23 8.02
N LEU A 192 0.35 -16.88 8.99
CA LEU A 192 1.68 -17.46 8.77
C LEU A 192 1.68 -18.59 7.74
N LYS A 193 0.62 -19.39 7.65
CA LYS A 193 0.51 -20.45 6.62
C LYS A 193 0.52 -19.90 5.19
N ASN A 194 0.20 -18.61 5.01
CA ASN A 194 0.19 -17.90 3.73
C ASN A 194 1.39 -16.93 3.57
N THR A 195 2.32 -16.92 4.54
CA THR A 195 3.47 -16.02 4.57
C THR A 195 4.72 -16.76 4.10
N TYR A 196 5.46 -16.12 3.17
CA TYR A 196 6.73 -16.68 2.67
C TYR A 196 7.94 -16.06 3.38
N TYR A 197 7.89 -14.75 3.68
CA TYR A 197 8.92 -14.02 4.42
C TYR A 197 8.30 -13.31 5.62
N LEU A 198 8.96 -13.39 6.77
CA LEU A 198 8.59 -12.70 7.99
C LEU A 198 9.74 -11.79 8.45
N LYS A 199 9.41 -10.56 8.77
CA LYS A 199 10.36 -9.56 9.29
C LYS A 199 9.91 -9.12 10.68
#